data_e231cc4fe2703588a438ed772a105cf3
#
_entry.id   e231cc4fe2703588a438ed772a105cf3
#
_cell.length_a   1.000
_cell.length_b   1.000
_cell.length_c   1.000
_cell.angle_alpha   90.00
_cell.angle_beta   90.00
_cell.angle_gamma   90.00
#
_symmetry.space_group_name_H-M   'P 1'
#
loop_
_entity.id
_entity.type
_entity.pdbx_description
1 polymer ?
#
loop_
_entity_poly.entity_id
_entity_poly.type
_entity_poly.pdbx_seq_one_letter_code
_entity_poly.pdbx_strand_id
1 'polypeptide(L)'
;MINEKITIVDLGSYKIKLLVISLNEKNYIDIHAKFSIYSSGIKKGNIVDIEKFSSKIKSCIETVEKELKFKINNIFVGINSLNFNFLTFGLSRNIGSYEIEKKKDLQNLISSATSIFYHNLPNHKIIHFLNSGFYLDKHNYVENPIGLRSKTLDVNFSFLSLDKNIISNFDKAFTKLGLSVTRYFYSPFANSILSADQDSLERGFTNINFGFDKTSITLFENSKILFSSIIPIGSSHINNDLVKAVGIDKNLAEKIKLNFDEILSGKINGLLETEIKKNKTSLDIIIKIVNARIDEIIEHIFKKIIYCKSLNKSARQIIINGGGSELPIFKRKLSKKLNTSVEYAKQSFPIKDTEFNIFHDYMACLGIAKLIFFPNKDEIKSFVKKKSGFFSKFYSLFLKS
;
A
#
# COMPACT_ATOMS: atom_id res chain seq x y z
N MET A 1 -20.22 -0.47 -13.80
CA MET A 1 -19.49 0.47 -12.88
C MET A 1 -19.18 1.83 -13.49
N ILE A 2 -19.42 2.02 -14.79
CA ILE A 2 -19.30 3.36 -15.39
C ILE A 2 -20.29 4.26 -14.69
N ASN A 3 -19.84 5.43 -14.23
CA ASN A 3 -20.59 6.43 -13.47
C ASN A 3 -21.09 6.01 -12.07
N GLU A 4 -20.80 4.79 -11.58
CA GLU A 4 -21.13 4.39 -10.21
C GLU A 4 -20.11 4.98 -9.23
N LYS A 5 -20.60 5.71 -8.24
CA LYS A 5 -19.75 6.28 -7.18
C LYS A 5 -19.33 5.22 -6.20
N ILE A 6 -18.04 5.09 -5.97
CA ILE A 6 -17.46 4.26 -4.92
C ILE A 6 -16.75 5.13 -3.87
N THR A 7 -16.78 4.69 -2.64
CA THR A 7 -16.11 5.35 -1.51
C THR A 7 -14.92 4.53 -1.06
N ILE A 8 -13.75 5.15 -1.02
CA ILE A 8 -12.49 4.53 -0.60
C ILE A 8 -11.95 5.26 0.63
N VAL A 9 -11.58 4.51 1.65
CA VAL A 9 -10.98 5.04 2.88
C VAL A 9 -9.60 4.41 3.08
N ASP A 10 -8.55 5.23 3.11
CA ASP A 10 -7.20 4.79 3.49
C ASP A 10 -6.93 5.11 4.96
N LEU A 11 -6.59 4.09 5.74
CA LEU A 11 -6.36 4.17 7.17
C LEU A 11 -4.89 4.45 7.49
N GLY A 12 -4.44 5.65 7.14
CA GLY A 12 -3.08 6.10 7.46
C GLY A 12 -2.90 6.40 8.95
N SER A 13 -1.68 6.24 9.47
CA SER A 13 -1.38 6.54 10.88
C SER A 13 -1.25 8.03 11.19
N TYR A 14 -1.05 8.88 10.18
CA TYR A 14 -1.02 10.34 10.32
C TYR A 14 -2.38 10.96 9.97
N LYS A 15 -2.91 10.59 8.80
CA LYS A 15 -4.22 11.05 8.34
C LYS A 15 -5.03 9.85 7.82
N ILE A 16 -6.32 9.85 8.14
CA ILE A 16 -7.33 9.06 7.45
C ILE A 16 -7.72 9.88 6.21
N LYS A 17 -7.76 9.24 5.05
CA LYS A 17 -8.07 9.87 3.77
C LYS A 17 -9.26 9.17 3.13
N LEU A 18 -10.20 9.94 2.60
CA LEU A 18 -11.41 9.45 1.97
C LEU A 18 -11.52 10.07 0.57
N LEU A 19 -11.79 9.23 -0.42
CA LEU A 19 -12.16 9.64 -1.78
C LEU A 19 -13.50 9.04 -2.17
N VAL A 20 -14.35 9.85 -2.80
CA VAL A 20 -15.52 9.38 -3.53
C VAL A 20 -15.27 9.62 -5.01
N ILE A 21 -15.27 8.55 -5.78
CA ILE A 21 -14.87 8.55 -7.18
C ILE A 21 -15.80 7.70 -8.05
N SER A 22 -15.78 7.92 -9.34
CA SER A 22 -16.38 7.04 -10.35
C SER A 22 -15.44 6.89 -11.55
N LEU A 23 -15.68 5.85 -12.36
CA LEU A 23 -15.05 5.69 -13.66
C LEU A 23 -16.01 6.20 -14.73
N ASN A 24 -15.58 7.13 -15.58
CA ASN A 24 -16.39 7.63 -16.67
C ASN A 24 -16.24 6.77 -17.95
N GLU A 25 -17.03 7.06 -18.97
CA GLU A 25 -17.06 6.32 -20.24
C GLU A 25 -15.73 6.33 -21.00
N LYS A 26 -14.87 7.33 -20.76
CA LYS A 26 -13.54 7.46 -21.36
C LYS A 26 -12.44 6.78 -20.52
N ASN A 27 -12.81 5.98 -19.51
CA ASN A 27 -11.89 5.35 -18.57
C ASN A 27 -11.03 6.31 -17.75
N TYR A 28 -11.52 7.54 -17.50
CA TYR A 28 -10.91 8.45 -16.54
C TYR A 28 -11.60 8.34 -15.18
N ILE A 29 -10.84 8.55 -14.11
CA ILE A 29 -11.41 8.72 -12.78
C ILE A 29 -11.92 10.14 -12.61
N ASP A 30 -13.21 10.27 -12.29
CA ASP A 30 -13.83 11.49 -11.82
C ASP A 30 -13.85 11.49 -10.31
N ILE A 31 -13.32 12.55 -9.67
CA ILE A 31 -13.32 12.73 -8.22
C ILE A 31 -14.52 13.58 -7.83
N HIS A 32 -15.40 13.02 -7.02
CA HIS A 32 -16.63 13.70 -6.56
C HIS A 32 -16.45 14.38 -5.21
N ALA A 33 -15.64 13.77 -4.30
CA ALA A 33 -15.27 14.37 -3.04
C ALA A 33 -13.94 13.82 -2.55
N LYS A 34 -13.20 14.68 -1.85
CA LYS A 34 -11.94 14.32 -1.16
C LYS A 34 -11.97 14.88 0.25
N PHE A 35 -11.59 14.07 1.22
CA PHE A 35 -11.52 14.51 2.60
C PHE A 35 -10.36 13.84 3.34
N SER A 36 -9.71 14.59 4.21
CA SER A 36 -8.69 14.02 5.08
C SER A 36 -8.77 14.63 6.49
N ILE A 37 -8.51 13.80 7.50
CA ILE A 37 -8.50 14.21 8.90
C ILE A 37 -7.31 13.55 9.61
N TYR A 38 -6.74 14.24 10.61
CA TYR A 38 -5.71 13.64 11.46
C TYR A 38 -6.22 12.40 12.17
N SER A 39 -5.44 11.33 12.07
CA SER A 39 -5.78 10.04 12.65
C SER A 39 -5.78 10.06 14.17
N SER A 40 -6.75 9.37 14.76
CA SER A 40 -6.81 9.11 16.19
C SER A 40 -7.34 7.70 16.43
N GLY A 41 -6.93 7.06 17.52
CA GLY A 41 -7.34 5.69 17.84
C GLY A 41 -6.73 4.59 16.97
N ILE A 42 -5.82 4.95 16.03
CA ILE A 42 -5.05 4.00 15.21
C ILE A 42 -3.56 4.24 15.39
N LYS A 43 -2.79 3.16 15.52
CA LYS A 43 -1.33 3.20 15.64
C LYS A 43 -0.72 2.01 14.91
N LYS A 44 0.30 2.26 14.09
CA LYS A 44 0.97 1.23 13.29
C LYS A 44 0.02 0.37 12.45
N GLY A 45 -1.11 0.97 12.04
CA GLY A 45 -2.14 0.34 11.23
C GLY A 45 -3.11 -0.56 11.99
N ASN A 46 -3.15 -0.51 13.32
CA ASN A 46 -4.08 -1.23 14.17
C ASN A 46 -4.92 -0.27 15.02
N ILE A 47 -6.18 -0.60 15.28
CA ILE A 47 -7.01 0.15 16.23
C ILE A 47 -6.45 -0.08 17.64
N VAL A 48 -6.16 1.04 18.35
CA VAL A 48 -5.71 1.05 19.76
C VAL A 48 -6.75 1.70 20.66
N ASP A 49 -7.69 2.46 20.09
CA ASP A 49 -8.84 3.08 20.79
C ASP A 49 -10.00 3.16 19.79
N ILE A 50 -10.97 2.28 19.98
CA ILE A 50 -12.08 2.11 19.02
C ILE A 50 -13.01 3.32 18.99
N GLU A 51 -13.20 4.00 20.12
CA GLU A 51 -14.11 5.15 20.21
C GLU A 51 -13.52 6.37 19.50
N LYS A 52 -12.22 6.66 19.73
CA LYS A 52 -11.51 7.73 19.02
C LYS A 52 -11.43 7.44 17.51
N PHE A 53 -11.16 6.20 17.12
CA PHE A 53 -11.15 5.80 15.71
C PHE A 53 -12.52 6.00 15.06
N SER A 54 -13.59 5.45 15.69
CA SER A 54 -14.96 5.55 15.17
C SER A 54 -15.43 6.99 15.06
N SER A 55 -15.11 7.85 16.03
CA SER A 55 -15.43 9.28 15.99
C SER A 55 -14.79 9.97 14.78
N LYS A 56 -13.52 9.66 14.46
CA LYS A 56 -12.85 10.22 13.28
C LYS A 56 -13.46 9.73 11.97
N ILE A 57 -13.76 8.44 11.86
CA ILE A 57 -14.44 7.90 10.68
C ILE A 57 -15.83 8.54 10.50
N LYS A 58 -16.59 8.64 11.57
CA LYS A 58 -17.91 9.30 11.55
C LYS A 58 -17.83 10.72 11.02
N SER A 59 -16.89 11.52 11.55
CA SER A 59 -16.65 12.89 11.07
C SER A 59 -16.30 12.95 9.58
N CYS A 60 -15.45 12.03 9.08
CA CYS A 60 -15.11 11.94 7.66
C CYS A 60 -16.35 11.67 6.79
N ILE A 61 -17.12 10.65 7.18
CA ILE A 61 -18.30 10.21 6.41
C ILE A 61 -19.38 11.30 6.40
N GLU A 62 -19.74 11.86 7.57
CA GLU A 62 -20.76 12.90 7.68
C GLU A 62 -20.41 14.17 6.89
N THR A 63 -19.12 14.56 6.86
CA THR A 63 -18.67 15.71 6.07
C THR A 63 -18.91 15.49 4.59
N VAL A 64 -18.49 14.32 4.08
CA VAL A 64 -18.63 13.99 2.66
C VAL A 64 -20.09 13.73 2.26
N GLU A 65 -20.89 13.09 3.13
CA GLU A 65 -22.33 12.91 2.88
C GLU A 65 -23.08 14.25 2.77
N LYS A 66 -22.72 15.23 3.61
CA LYS A 66 -23.29 16.60 3.53
C LYS A 66 -22.92 17.28 2.21
N GLU A 67 -21.67 17.17 1.78
CA GLU A 67 -21.18 17.76 0.53
C GLU A 67 -21.87 17.14 -0.69
N LEU A 68 -21.97 15.81 -0.73
CA LEU A 68 -22.47 15.06 -1.88
C LEU A 68 -23.99 14.85 -1.86
N LYS A 69 -24.66 15.14 -0.73
CA LYS A 69 -26.12 14.95 -0.53
C LYS A 69 -26.60 13.51 -0.77
N PHE A 70 -25.76 12.50 -0.46
CA PHE A 70 -26.15 11.09 -0.49
C PHE A 70 -25.52 10.31 0.67
N LYS A 71 -26.14 9.18 1.04
CA LYS A 71 -25.66 8.29 2.12
C LYS A 71 -24.59 7.31 1.64
N ILE A 72 -23.53 7.17 2.42
CA ILE A 72 -22.45 6.21 2.20
C ILE A 72 -22.71 4.98 3.07
N ASN A 73 -23.04 3.85 2.44
CA ASN A 73 -23.28 2.58 3.12
C ASN A 73 -22.17 1.57 2.94
N ASN A 74 -21.49 1.61 1.77
CA ASN A 74 -20.46 0.67 1.38
C ASN A 74 -19.14 1.39 1.15
N ILE A 75 -18.05 0.82 1.70
CA ILE A 75 -16.73 1.40 1.58
C ILE A 75 -15.70 0.34 1.19
N PHE A 76 -14.66 0.76 0.47
CA PHE A 76 -13.43 0.02 0.26
C PHE A 76 -12.37 0.58 1.21
N VAL A 77 -11.59 -0.29 1.84
CA VAL A 77 -10.70 0.13 2.92
C VAL A 77 -9.27 -0.28 2.65
N GLY A 78 -8.36 0.70 2.62
CA GLY A 78 -6.92 0.50 2.59
C GLY A 78 -6.35 0.40 4.00
N ILE A 79 -5.56 -0.66 4.25
CA ILE A 79 -4.86 -0.88 5.52
C ILE A 79 -3.37 -1.07 5.26
N ASN A 80 -2.56 -0.44 6.12
CA ASN A 80 -1.13 -0.72 6.22
C ASN A 80 -0.79 -1.04 7.68
N SER A 81 -0.81 -2.31 8.06
CA SER A 81 -0.52 -2.79 9.42
C SER A 81 0.81 -3.53 9.47
N LEU A 82 1.55 -3.41 10.58
CA LEU A 82 2.76 -4.22 10.83
C LEU A 82 2.49 -5.72 10.88
N ASN A 83 1.26 -6.11 11.13
CA ASN A 83 0.83 -7.51 11.20
C ASN A 83 0.48 -8.11 9.84
N PHE A 84 0.70 -7.38 8.74
CA PHE A 84 0.61 -7.97 7.41
C PHE A 84 1.70 -9.03 7.22
N ASN A 85 1.28 -10.17 6.69
CA ASN A 85 2.17 -11.26 6.32
C ASN A 85 2.17 -11.43 4.80
N PHE A 86 3.36 -11.50 4.21
CA PHE A 86 3.60 -11.83 2.83
C PHE A 86 4.21 -13.23 2.75
N LEU A 87 3.52 -14.15 2.12
CA LEU A 87 3.94 -15.54 1.97
C LEU A 87 3.91 -15.93 0.50
N THR A 88 4.98 -16.55 0.02
CA THR A 88 5.04 -17.12 -1.33
C THR A 88 5.45 -18.57 -1.28
N PHE A 89 4.80 -19.40 -2.10
CA PHE A 89 5.24 -20.78 -2.33
C PHE A 89 4.74 -21.30 -3.68
N GLY A 90 5.44 -22.30 -4.20
CA GLY A 90 5.07 -23.00 -5.43
C GLY A 90 4.37 -24.32 -5.16
N LEU A 91 3.45 -24.70 -6.05
CA LEU A 91 2.86 -26.03 -6.10
C LEU A 91 3.07 -26.60 -7.48
N SER A 92 3.40 -27.89 -7.53
CA SER A 92 3.56 -28.66 -8.74
C SER A 92 2.43 -29.70 -8.86
N ARG A 93 1.92 -29.87 -10.06
CA ARG A 93 0.94 -30.89 -10.40
C ARG A 93 1.41 -31.68 -11.61
N ASN A 94 1.40 -33.00 -11.51
CA ASN A 94 1.60 -33.89 -12.64
C ASN A 94 0.36 -33.86 -13.54
N ILE A 95 0.52 -33.47 -14.79
CA ILE A 95 -0.54 -33.38 -15.81
C ILE A 95 -0.53 -34.64 -16.70
N GLY A 96 0.60 -35.38 -16.79
CA GLY A 96 0.72 -36.59 -17.57
C GLY A 96 0.65 -36.36 -19.08
N SER A 97 1.08 -35.20 -19.57
CA SER A 97 1.08 -34.79 -20.98
C SER A 97 -0.30 -34.54 -21.61
N TYR A 98 -1.34 -34.40 -20.80
CA TYR A 98 -2.65 -33.91 -21.26
C TYR A 98 -2.68 -32.39 -21.43
N GLU A 99 -3.76 -31.88 -22.00
CA GLU A 99 -4.05 -30.44 -22.03
C GLU A 99 -4.47 -29.98 -20.66
N ILE A 100 -3.88 -28.85 -20.23
CA ILE A 100 -4.17 -28.23 -18.93
C ILE A 100 -5.56 -27.63 -18.95
N GLU A 101 -6.42 -28.07 -18.03
CA GLU A 101 -7.80 -27.63 -17.89
C GLU A 101 -7.97 -26.64 -16.73
N LYS A 102 -8.65 -25.51 -17.01
CA LYS A 102 -8.94 -24.48 -16.00
C LYS A 102 -9.66 -25.04 -14.77
N LYS A 103 -10.72 -25.82 -14.96
CA LYS A 103 -11.51 -26.38 -13.85
C LYS A 103 -10.78 -27.45 -13.06
N LYS A 104 -10.12 -28.38 -13.75
CA LYS A 104 -9.50 -29.54 -13.14
C LYS A 104 -8.15 -29.21 -12.52
N ASP A 105 -7.29 -28.53 -13.24
CA ASP A 105 -5.90 -28.38 -12.86
C ASP A 105 -5.66 -27.11 -12.06
N LEU A 106 -6.08 -25.94 -12.57
CA LEU A 106 -5.84 -24.67 -11.86
C LEU A 106 -6.69 -24.55 -10.61
N GLN A 107 -7.97 -24.93 -10.63
CA GLN A 107 -8.81 -24.84 -9.43
C GLN A 107 -8.35 -25.79 -8.32
N ASN A 108 -7.84 -26.97 -8.66
CA ASN A 108 -7.26 -27.87 -7.67
C ASN A 108 -5.98 -27.29 -7.05
N LEU A 109 -5.08 -26.70 -7.85
CA LEU A 109 -3.89 -26.03 -7.34
C LEU A 109 -4.24 -24.82 -6.45
N ILE A 110 -5.21 -24.01 -6.84
CA ILE A 110 -5.73 -22.88 -6.04
C ILE A 110 -6.33 -23.38 -4.71
N SER A 111 -7.12 -24.44 -4.75
CA SER A 111 -7.72 -25.04 -3.53
C SER A 111 -6.64 -25.61 -2.61
N SER A 112 -5.66 -26.32 -3.16
CA SER A 112 -4.52 -26.85 -2.40
C SER A 112 -3.69 -25.72 -1.77
N ALA A 113 -3.38 -24.67 -2.55
CA ALA A 113 -2.65 -23.51 -2.06
C ALA A 113 -3.38 -22.83 -0.89
N THR A 114 -4.70 -22.70 -1.00
CA THR A 114 -5.55 -22.14 0.05
C THR A 114 -5.54 -23.01 1.31
N SER A 115 -5.66 -24.32 1.15
CA SER A 115 -5.63 -25.26 2.27
C SER A 115 -4.29 -25.20 3.00
N ILE A 116 -3.17 -25.20 2.26
CA ILE A 116 -1.83 -25.05 2.82
C ILE A 116 -1.69 -23.72 3.55
N PHE A 117 -2.18 -22.62 2.96
CA PHE A 117 -2.16 -21.33 3.61
C PHE A 117 -2.87 -21.36 4.97
N TYR A 118 -4.11 -21.82 5.02
CA TYR A 118 -4.89 -21.84 6.26
C TYR A 118 -4.43 -22.90 7.27
N HIS A 119 -3.77 -23.96 6.81
CA HIS A 119 -3.11 -24.90 7.73
C HIS A 119 -1.96 -24.23 8.49
N ASN A 120 -1.15 -23.41 7.81
CA ASN A 120 0.00 -22.73 8.41
C ASN A 120 -0.39 -21.41 9.13
N LEU A 121 -1.41 -20.73 8.67
CA LEU A 121 -1.87 -19.42 9.17
C LEU A 121 -3.39 -19.43 9.45
N PRO A 122 -3.88 -20.26 10.38
CA PRO A 122 -5.33 -20.44 10.61
C PRO A 122 -6.02 -19.16 11.10
N ASN A 123 -5.29 -18.29 11.80
CA ASN A 123 -5.82 -17.02 12.34
C ASN A 123 -5.68 -15.84 11.37
N HIS A 124 -5.22 -16.07 10.14
CA HIS A 124 -5.10 -15.01 9.13
C HIS A 124 -6.29 -15.02 8.17
N LYS A 125 -6.59 -13.84 7.61
CA LYS A 125 -7.51 -13.63 6.49
C LYS A 125 -6.68 -13.20 5.28
N ILE A 126 -6.85 -13.88 4.16
CA ILE A 126 -6.24 -13.50 2.89
C ILE A 126 -6.88 -12.19 2.43
N ILE A 127 -6.08 -11.18 2.15
CA ILE A 127 -6.48 -9.88 1.63
C ILE A 127 -6.25 -9.83 0.11
N HIS A 128 -5.08 -10.30 -0.34
CA HIS A 128 -4.77 -10.52 -1.75
C HIS A 128 -4.20 -11.92 -1.93
N PHE A 129 -4.66 -12.59 -2.97
CA PHE A 129 -4.15 -13.88 -3.42
C PHE A 129 -3.79 -13.74 -4.89
N LEU A 130 -2.51 -13.88 -5.20
CA LEU A 130 -1.95 -13.58 -6.51
C LEU A 130 -1.29 -14.81 -7.11
N ASN A 131 -1.45 -14.98 -8.41
CA ASN A 131 -0.60 -15.85 -9.20
C ASN A 131 0.73 -15.12 -9.48
N SER A 132 1.84 -15.73 -9.10
CA SER A 132 3.18 -15.17 -9.29
C SER A 132 3.95 -15.84 -10.44
N GLY A 133 3.33 -16.76 -11.18
CA GLY A 133 3.89 -17.37 -12.39
C GLY A 133 3.39 -18.78 -12.62
N PHE A 134 3.21 -19.13 -13.90
CA PHE A 134 2.99 -20.49 -14.37
C PHE A 134 4.24 -20.99 -15.08
N TYR A 135 4.62 -22.21 -14.79
CA TYR A 135 5.76 -22.85 -15.42
C TYR A 135 5.38 -24.25 -15.90
N LEU A 136 5.76 -24.58 -17.12
CA LEU A 136 5.62 -25.91 -17.68
C LEU A 136 6.94 -26.64 -17.53
N ASP A 137 6.87 -27.88 -17.07
CA ASP A 137 8.04 -28.74 -16.87
C ASP A 137 9.15 -28.06 -16.05
N LYS A 138 8.74 -27.29 -15.01
CA LYS A 138 9.56 -26.57 -14.02
C LYS A 138 10.28 -25.31 -14.53
N HIS A 139 10.49 -25.16 -15.83
CA HIS A 139 11.40 -24.14 -16.36
C HIS A 139 10.75 -23.20 -17.39
N ASN A 140 9.75 -23.66 -18.11
CA ASN A 140 9.15 -22.92 -19.21
C ASN A 140 8.04 -21.99 -18.68
N TYR A 141 8.37 -20.71 -18.47
CA TYR A 141 7.38 -19.72 -18.09
C TYR A 141 6.32 -19.53 -19.19
N VAL A 142 5.05 -19.47 -18.80
CA VAL A 142 3.92 -19.18 -19.68
C VAL A 142 2.97 -18.19 -18.99
N GLU A 143 2.37 -17.29 -19.75
CA GLU A 143 1.36 -16.35 -19.21
C GLU A 143 0.03 -17.05 -18.92
N ASN A 144 -0.39 -17.95 -19.80
CA ASN A 144 -1.61 -18.73 -19.67
C ASN A 144 -1.31 -20.20 -20.01
N PRO A 145 -1.43 -21.12 -19.05
CA PRO A 145 -1.15 -22.53 -19.27
C PRO A 145 -2.32 -23.30 -19.88
N ILE A 146 -3.54 -22.73 -19.93
CA ILE A 146 -4.75 -23.46 -20.34
C ILE A 146 -4.67 -23.85 -21.81
N GLY A 147 -4.96 -25.12 -22.10
CA GLY A 147 -4.89 -25.70 -23.45
C GLY A 147 -3.49 -26.14 -23.88
N LEU A 148 -2.45 -25.82 -23.08
CA LEU A 148 -1.10 -26.30 -23.34
C LEU A 148 -0.90 -27.71 -22.79
N ARG A 149 0.00 -28.49 -23.43
CA ARG A 149 0.39 -29.82 -22.99
C ARG A 149 1.72 -29.76 -22.25
N SER A 150 1.79 -30.45 -21.11
CA SER A 150 3.01 -30.55 -20.31
C SER A 150 2.96 -31.78 -19.43
N LYS A 151 4.13 -32.26 -18.99
CA LYS A 151 4.20 -33.31 -17.96
C LYS A 151 3.83 -32.75 -16.59
N THR A 152 4.33 -31.57 -16.26
CA THR A 152 4.03 -30.90 -14.99
C THR A 152 3.60 -29.45 -15.20
N LEU A 153 2.65 -29.01 -14.37
CA LEU A 153 2.27 -27.60 -14.21
C LEU A 153 2.72 -27.15 -12.83
N ASP A 154 3.62 -26.16 -12.81
CA ASP A 154 4.11 -25.52 -11.59
C ASP A 154 3.54 -24.11 -11.51
N VAL A 155 2.97 -23.77 -10.35
CA VAL A 155 2.33 -22.46 -10.13
C VAL A 155 2.88 -21.85 -8.84
N ASN A 156 3.42 -20.63 -8.96
CA ASN A 156 3.83 -19.85 -7.81
C ASN A 156 2.69 -18.95 -7.33
N PHE A 157 2.43 -18.97 -6.04
CA PHE A 157 1.38 -18.19 -5.40
C PHE A 157 1.98 -17.19 -4.40
N SER A 158 1.37 -16.01 -4.35
CA SER A 158 1.68 -14.99 -3.33
C SER A 158 0.43 -14.62 -2.55
N PHE A 159 0.56 -14.63 -1.25
CA PHE A 159 -0.50 -14.29 -0.30
C PHE A 159 -0.12 -13.06 0.49
N LEU A 160 -1.00 -12.07 0.50
CA LEU A 160 -0.96 -10.94 1.41
C LEU A 160 -2.10 -11.13 2.41
N SER A 161 -1.78 -11.28 3.68
CA SER A 161 -2.76 -11.65 4.71
C SER A 161 -2.60 -10.80 5.96
N LEU A 162 -3.67 -10.73 6.75
CA LEU A 162 -3.74 -10.00 8.00
C LEU A 162 -4.45 -10.85 9.06
N ASP A 163 -4.07 -10.69 10.32
CA ASP A 163 -4.72 -11.36 11.45
C ASP A 163 -6.23 -11.06 11.46
N LYS A 164 -7.05 -12.10 11.69
CA LYS A 164 -8.52 -12.00 11.72
C LYS A 164 -9.03 -11.06 12.81
N ASN A 165 -8.34 -10.97 13.95
CA ASN A 165 -8.76 -10.09 15.04
C ASN A 165 -8.62 -8.62 14.63
N ILE A 166 -7.58 -8.26 13.89
CA ILE A 166 -7.39 -6.91 13.37
C ILE A 166 -8.54 -6.53 12.44
N ILE A 167 -8.86 -7.41 11.48
CA ILE A 167 -10.00 -7.22 10.58
C ILE A 167 -11.31 -7.11 11.35
N SER A 168 -11.53 -8.00 12.33
CA SER A 168 -12.74 -7.97 13.17
C SER A 168 -12.90 -6.66 13.95
N ASN A 169 -11.81 -6.08 14.44
CA ASN A 169 -11.84 -4.79 15.13
C ASN A 169 -12.25 -3.66 14.17
N PHE A 170 -11.75 -3.66 12.95
CA PHE A 170 -12.19 -2.71 11.92
C PHE A 170 -13.65 -2.94 11.53
N ASP A 171 -14.06 -4.19 11.27
CA ASP A 171 -15.44 -4.53 10.94
C ASP A 171 -16.39 -4.05 12.04
N LYS A 172 -16.08 -4.27 13.34
CA LYS A 172 -16.87 -3.77 14.48
C LYS A 172 -16.99 -2.25 14.49
N ALA A 173 -15.87 -1.54 14.27
CA ALA A 173 -15.86 -0.08 14.26
C ALA A 173 -16.73 0.49 13.12
N PHE A 174 -16.64 -0.07 11.91
CA PHE A 174 -17.41 0.37 10.76
C PHE A 174 -18.90 -0.01 10.89
N THR A 175 -19.20 -1.22 11.37
CA THR A 175 -20.60 -1.67 11.56
C THR A 175 -21.35 -0.79 12.58
N LYS A 176 -20.69 -0.36 13.66
CA LYS A 176 -21.27 0.62 14.63
C LYS A 176 -21.71 1.93 13.96
N LEU A 177 -21.10 2.29 12.84
CA LEU A 177 -21.41 3.51 12.07
C LEU A 177 -22.38 3.25 10.90
N GLY A 178 -22.94 2.04 10.78
CA GLY A 178 -23.80 1.65 9.67
C GLY A 178 -23.06 1.41 8.36
N LEU A 179 -21.73 1.32 8.39
CA LEU A 179 -20.89 1.11 7.21
C LEU A 179 -20.58 -0.37 6.99
N SER A 180 -20.69 -0.82 5.75
CA SER A 180 -20.26 -2.15 5.31
C SER A 180 -18.97 -2.07 4.52
N VAL A 181 -17.94 -2.82 4.96
CA VAL A 181 -16.70 -2.91 4.20
C VAL A 181 -16.87 -3.93 3.08
N THR A 182 -16.84 -3.44 1.84
CA THR A 182 -16.94 -4.28 0.64
C THR A 182 -15.69 -5.13 0.48
N ARG A 183 -14.51 -4.51 0.63
CA ARG A 183 -13.22 -5.18 0.54
C ARG A 183 -12.13 -4.40 1.26
N TYR A 184 -11.19 -5.14 1.86
CA TYR A 184 -9.92 -4.61 2.36
C TYR A 184 -8.83 -4.73 1.32
N PHE A 185 -7.93 -3.76 1.29
CA PHE A 185 -6.75 -3.72 0.44
C PHE A 185 -5.50 -3.48 1.28
N TYR A 186 -4.39 -4.05 0.85
CA TYR A 186 -3.08 -3.72 1.40
C TYR A 186 -2.57 -2.45 0.73
N SER A 187 -2.60 -1.31 1.46
CA SER A 187 -2.26 0.01 0.91
C SER A 187 -0.88 0.07 0.25
N PRO A 188 0.20 -0.56 0.77
CA PRO A 188 1.49 -0.56 0.08
C PRO A 188 1.47 -1.24 -1.29
N PHE A 189 0.67 -2.31 -1.47
CA PHE A 189 0.46 -2.92 -2.79
C PHE A 189 -0.26 -1.97 -3.74
N ALA A 190 -1.34 -1.34 -3.28
CA ALA A 190 -2.09 -0.37 -4.06
C ALA A 190 -1.22 0.83 -4.47
N ASN A 191 -0.42 1.38 -3.54
CA ASN A 191 0.55 2.44 -3.82
C ASN A 191 1.55 2.01 -4.89
N SER A 192 2.08 0.79 -4.80
CA SER A 192 3.07 0.30 -5.75
C SER A 192 2.52 0.18 -7.17
N ILE A 193 1.30 -0.37 -7.31
CA ILE A 193 0.62 -0.49 -8.62
C ILE A 193 0.36 0.88 -9.25
N LEU A 194 0.15 1.92 -8.45
CA LEU A 194 -0.05 3.28 -8.93
C LEU A 194 1.26 4.00 -9.25
N SER A 195 2.34 3.68 -8.53
CA SER A 195 3.62 4.41 -8.58
C SER A 195 4.42 4.18 -9.86
N ALA A 196 4.13 3.10 -10.59
CA ALA A 196 4.90 2.65 -11.74
C ALA A 196 4.05 2.67 -13.02
N ASP A 197 4.69 3.01 -14.12
CA ASP A 197 4.17 2.78 -15.46
C ASP A 197 4.29 1.30 -15.85
N GLN A 198 3.75 0.94 -17.03
CA GLN A 198 3.76 -0.43 -17.50
C GLN A 198 5.18 -0.97 -17.70
N ASP A 199 6.08 -0.15 -18.24
CA ASP A 199 7.48 -0.51 -18.45
C ASP A 199 8.21 -0.82 -17.14
N SER A 200 7.99 -0.01 -16.11
CA SER A 200 8.56 -0.23 -14.77
C SER A 200 8.01 -1.51 -14.14
N LEU A 201 6.71 -1.78 -14.30
CA LEU A 201 6.09 -3.02 -13.83
C LEU A 201 6.71 -4.26 -14.49
N GLU A 202 6.99 -4.20 -15.78
CA GLU A 202 7.59 -5.31 -16.54
C GLU A 202 9.06 -5.49 -16.20
N ARG A 203 9.85 -4.40 -16.22
CA ARG A 203 11.30 -4.45 -15.92
C ARG A 203 11.63 -4.69 -14.46
N GLY A 204 10.68 -4.45 -13.59
CA GLY A 204 10.83 -4.56 -12.14
C GLY A 204 11.30 -3.27 -11.46
N PHE A 205 10.72 -3.02 -10.30
CA PHE A 205 11.05 -1.89 -9.43
C PHE A 205 10.85 -2.22 -7.96
N THR A 206 11.54 -1.48 -7.11
CA THR A 206 11.28 -1.48 -5.67
C THR A 206 10.53 -0.21 -5.29
N ASN A 207 9.33 -0.36 -4.75
CA ASN A 207 8.57 0.74 -4.18
C ASN A 207 8.86 0.87 -2.68
N ILE A 208 9.26 2.06 -2.24
CA ILE A 208 9.49 2.38 -0.83
C ILE A 208 8.49 3.45 -0.41
N ASN A 209 7.53 3.07 0.42
CA ASN A 209 6.58 4.01 1.01
C ASN A 209 7.11 4.42 2.40
N PHE A 210 7.71 5.60 2.49
CA PHE A 210 8.19 6.17 3.74
C PHE A 210 7.05 6.93 4.42
N GLY A 211 6.33 6.25 5.29
CA GLY A 211 5.16 6.77 5.98
C GLY A 211 5.50 7.48 7.30
N PHE A 212 4.45 7.76 8.09
CA PHE A 212 4.55 8.47 9.38
C PHE A 212 5.16 7.59 10.47
N ASP A 213 4.61 6.40 10.73
CA ASP A 213 5.04 5.50 11.81
C ASP A 213 5.72 4.21 11.34
N LYS A 214 5.79 4.01 10.03
CA LYS A 214 6.42 2.82 9.40
C LYS A 214 6.82 3.10 7.96
N THR A 215 7.72 2.27 7.46
CA THR A 215 8.17 2.26 6.07
C THR A 215 7.86 0.91 5.46
N SER A 216 7.17 0.87 4.32
CA SER A 216 6.91 -0.37 3.60
C SER A 216 7.77 -0.45 2.33
N ILE A 217 8.21 -1.66 2.02
CA ILE A 217 9.01 -1.98 0.84
C ILE A 217 8.26 -3.06 0.07
N THR A 218 8.04 -2.84 -1.23
CA THR A 218 7.40 -3.81 -2.11
C THR A 218 8.23 -3.93 -3.38
N LEU A 219 8.62 -5.14 -3.74
CA LEU A 219 9.41 -5.45 -4.93
C LEU A 219 8.52 -6.09 -5.99
N PHE A 220 8.59 -5.54 -7.20
CA PHE A 220 7.94 -6.07 -8.39
C PHE A 220 8.98 -6.49 -9.44
N GLU A 221 8.63 -7.52 -10.21
CA GLU A 221 9.33 -7.96 -11.41
C GLU A 221 8.33 -8.68 -12.32
N ASN A 222 8.40 -8.43 -13.64
CA ASN A 222 7.46 -9.01 -14.61
C ASN A 222 5.98 -8.80 -14.20
N SER A 223 5.64 -7.60 -13.71
CA SER A 223 4.31 -7.25 -13.19
C SER A 223 3.85 -8.05 -11.95
N LYS A 224 4.71 -8.86 -11.36
CA LYS A 224 4.42 -9.72 -10.20
C LYS A 224 5.04 -9.13 -8.93
N ILE A 225 4.33 -9.25 -7.81
CA ILE A 225 4.89 -8.94 -6.50
C ILE A 225 5.77 -10.11 -6.05
N LEU A 226 7.06 -9.83 -5.85
CA LEU A 226 8.03 -10.84 -5.41
C LEU A 226 8.32 -10.76 -3.91
N PHE A 227 8.17 -9.59 -3.32
CA PHE A 227 8.48 -9.38 -1.91
C PHE A 227 7.69 -8.18 -1.37
N SER A 228 7.24 -8.27 -0.13
CA SER A 228 6.72 -7.14 0.62
C SER A 228 7.12 -7.25 2.09
N SER A 229 7.54 -6.14 2.67
CA SER A 229 7.93 -6.06 4.07
C SER A 229 7.63 -4.67 4.65
N ILE A 230 7.42 -4.61 5.95
CA ILE A 230 7.18 -3.36 6.68
C ILE A 230 8.25 -3.22 7.76
N ILE A 231 8.85 -2.05 7.81
CA ILE A 231 9.80 -1.63 8.84
C ILE A 231 9.02 -0.77 9.85
N PRO A 232 9.07 -1.05 11.17
CA PRO A 232 8.27 -0.34 12.18
C PRO A 232 8.81 1.04 12.53
N ILE A 233 9.47 1.72 11.57
CA ILE A 233 10.06 3.05 11.71
C ILE A 233 9.60 3.93 10.55
N GLY A 234 9.14 5.15 10.86
CA GLY A 234 8.70 6.15 9.90
C GLY A 234 9.13 7.55 10.32
N SER A 235 8.66 8.57 9.59
CA SER A 235 9.08 9.96 9.77
C SER A 235 8.75 10.56 11.16
N SER A 236 7.73 10.03 11.85
CA SER A 236 7.41 10.45 13.23
C SER A 236 8.50 10.13 14.25
N HIS A 237 9.39 9.18 13.95
CA HIS A 237 10.51 8.86 14.82
C HIS A 237 11.53 10.01 14.87
N ILE A 238 11.66 10.77 13.77
CA ILE A 238 12.45 12.02 13.75
C ILE A 238 11.89 13.01 14.79
N ASN A 239 10.57 13.23 14.79
CA ASN A 239 9.94 14.14 15.75
C ASN A 239 10.12 13.65 17.19
N ASN A 240 9.94 12.36 17.41
CA ASN A 240 10.09 11.77 18.74
C ASN A 240 11.51 11.91 19.28
N ASP A 241 12.53 11.80 18.42
CA ASP A 241 13.92 12.00 18.82
C ASP A 241 14.20 13.47 19.16
N LEU A 242 13.71 14.41 18.34
CA LEU A 242 13.80 15.83 18.65
C LEU A 242 13.14 16.18 19.98
N VAL A 243 11.90 15.69 20.21
CA VAL A 243 11.19 15.91 21.48
C VAL A 243 11.98 15.35 22.67
N LYS A 244 12.51 14.13 22.55
CA LYS A 244 13.22 13.46 23.64
C LYS A 244 14.61 14.04 23.92
N ALA A 245 15.37 14.35 22.87
CA ALA A 245 16.76 14.76 23.01
C ALA A 245 16.92 16.26 23.30
N VAL A 246 15.97 17.06 22.83
CA VAL A 246 16.07 18.53 22.89
C VAL A 246 15.00 19.16 23.77
N GLY A 247 13.95 18.39 24.17
CA GLY A 247 12.89 18.89 25.05
C GLY A 247 11.88 19.82 24.38
N ILE A 248 11.85 19.90 23.05
CA ILE A 248 10.90 20.73 22.30
C ILE A 248 9.53 20.02 22.19
N ASP A 249 8.47 20.79 21.94
CA ASP A 249 7.15 20.22 21.71
C ASP A 249 7.03 19.54 20.31
N LYS A 250 5.98 18.74 20.13
CA LYS A 250 5.77 17.98 18.90
C LYS A 250 5.52 18.87 17.67
N ASN A 251 4.90 20.04 17.86
CA ASN A 251 4.58 20.93 16.74
C ASN A 251 5.86 21.59 16.21
N LEU A 252 6.74 22.02 17.12
CA LEU A 252 8.05 22.56 16.75
C LEU A 252 8.92 21.46 16.09
N ALA A 253 8.91 20.24 16.62
CA ALA A 253 9.62 19.11 16.02
C ALA A 253 9.13 18.82 14.59
N GLU A 254 7.80 18.89 14.34
CA GLU A 254 7.23 18.75 12.99
C GLU A 254 7.66 19.89 12.07
N LYS A 255 7.61 21.15 12.53
CA LYS A 255 8.09 22.30 11.75
C LYS A 255 9.57 22.16 11.38
N ILE A 256 10.42 21.76 12.33
CA ILE A 256 11.85 21.51 12.10
C ILE A 256 12.04 20.44 11.04
N LYS A 257 11.35 19.33 11.16
CA LYS A 257 11.42 18.23 10.18
C LYS A 257 11.03 18.70 8.79
N LEU A 258 9.90 19.40 8.64
CA LEU A 258 9.40 19.86 7.33
C LEU A 258 10.32 20.89 6.67
N ASN A 259 11.03 21.72 7.45
CA ASN A 259 11.95 22.73 6.94
C ASN A 259 13.42 22.31 7.05
N PHE A 260 13.69 21.01 7.15
CA PHE A 260 15.04 20.52 7.48
C PHE A 260 16.08 20.82 6.38
N ASP A 261 15.70 20.79 5.11
CA ASP A 261 16.61 21.15 4.01
C ASP A 261 16.95 22.65 4.00
N GLU A 262 16.04 23.51 4.43
CA GLU A 262 16.30 24.95 4.62
C GLU A 262 17.28 25.16 5.79
N ILE A 263 17.10 24.40 6.88
CA ILE A 263 18.03 24.41 8.02
C ILE A 263 19.43 23.98 7.59
N LEU A 264 19.54 22.91 6.80
CA LEU A 264 20.83 22.41 6.28
C LEU A 264 21.52 23.40 5.36
N SER A 265 20.76 24.15 4.57
CA SER A 265 21.31 25.17 3.63
C SER A 265 21.56 26.53 4.25
N GLY A 266 21.28 26.72 5.54
CA GLY A 266 21.37 28.00 6.23
C GLY A 266 20.33 29.03 5.80
N LYS A 267 19.27 28.62 5.11
CA LYS A 267 18.15 29.45 4.61
C LYS A 267 16.91 29.36 5.50
N ILE A 268 17.12 29.12 6.79
CA ILE A 268 16.02 28.98 7.74
C ILE A 268 15.20 30.28 7.85
N ASN A 269 13.86 30.11 7.92
CA ASN A 269 12.97 31.21 8.18
C ASN A 269 13.24 31.79 9.59
N GLY A 270 13.39 33.13 9.70
CA GLY A 270 13.73 33.83 10.96
C GLY A 270 12.75 33.56 12.10
N LEU A 271 11.46 33.32 11.83
CA LEU A 271 10.46 32.92 12.84
C LEU A 271 10.78 31.53 13.42
N LEU A 272 11.08 30.56 12.59
CA LEU A 272 11.45 29.23 13.03
C LEU A 272 12.80 29.25 13.79
N GLU A 273 13.76 29.99 13.29
CA GLU A 273 15.05 30.17 13.98
C GLU A 273 14.88 30.76 15.39
N THR A 274 14.02 31.79 15.51
CA THR A 274 13.71 32.41 16.79
C THR A 274 13.01 31.43 17.74
N GLU A 275 12.09 30.60 17.23
CA GLU A 275 11.38 29.58 18.00
C GLU A 275 12.35 28.49 18.51
N ILE A 276 13.33 28.08 17.69
CA ILE A 276 14.40 27.16 18.07
C ILE A 276 15.29 27.76 19.15
N LYS A 277 15.75 29.03 18.98
CA LYS A 277 16.60 29.73 19.95
C LYS A 277 15.91 29.90 21.30
N LYS A 278 14.61 30.20 21.34
CA LYS A 278 13.84 30.30 22.59
C LYS A 278 13.86 29.00 23.39
N ASN A 279 13.92 27.85 22.73
CA ASN A 279 14.04 26.55 23.37
C ASN A 279 15.50 26.19 23.76
N LYS A 280 16.44 27.14 23.69
CA LYS A 280 17.87 26.96 24.03
C LYS A 280 18.52 25.79 23.28
N THR A 281 18.09 25.53 22.05
CA THR A 281 18.54 24.41 21.23
C THR A 281 19.49 24.90 20.14
N SER A 282 20.58 24.15 19.93
CA SER A 282 21.53 24.41 18.84
C SER A 282 21.04 23.75 17.54
N LEU A 283 21.18 24.47 16.41
CA LEU A 283 20.93 23.91 15.07
C LEU A 283 21.81 22.71 14.78
N ASP A 284 23.06 22.69 15.24
CA ASP A 284 23.97 21.55 15.05
C ASP A 284 23.47 20.26 15.72
N ILE A 285 22.89 20.40 16.91
CA ILE A 285 22.29 19.24 17.61
C ILE A 285 21.07 18.72 16.83
N ILE A 286 20.20 19.62 16.37
CA ILE A 286 19.04 19.28 15.54
C ILE A 286 19.50 18.53 14.28
N ILE A 287 20.49 19.07 13.57
CA ILE A 287 21.03 18.48 12.35
C ILE A 287 21.58 17.08 12.62
N LYS A 288 22.33 16.88 13.70
CA LYS A 288 22.87 15.56 14.09
C LYS A 288 21.75 14.55 14.37
N ILE A 289 20.72 14.93 15.14
CA ILE A 289 19.60 14.05 15.50
C ILE A 289 18.83 13.62 14.25
N VAL A 290 18.44 14.57 13.39
CA VAL A 290 17.67 14.27 12.19
C VAL A 290 18.46 13.40 11.22
N ASN A 291 19.75 13.72 11.01
CA ASN A 291 20.62 12.93 10.16
C ASN A 291 20.78 11.50 10.67
N ALA A 292 21.03 11.31 11.96
CA ALA A 292 21.20 9.99 12.56
C ALA A 292 19.94 9.11 12.38
N ARG A 293 18.75 9.70 12.58
CA ARG A 293 17.50 8.97 12.39
C ARG A 293 17.23 8.61 10.92
N ILE A 294 17.52 9.51 10.00
CA ILE A 294 17.38 9.23 8.56
C ILE A 294 18.37 8.14 8.14
N ASP A 295 19.61 8.18 8.62
CA ASP A 295 20.62 7.17 8.32
C ASP A 295 20.20 5.78 8.86
N GLU A 296 19.64 5.70 10.05
CA GLU A 296 19.10 4.45 10.61
C GLU A 296 17.93 3.89 9.76
N ILE A 297 16.99 4.74 9.35
CA ILE A 297 15.88 4.33 8.48
C ILE A 297 16.41 3.77 7.16
N ILE A 298 17.38 4.46 6.55
CA ILE A 298 18.02 4.04 5.30
C ILE A 298 18.77 2.72 5.48
N GLU A 299 19.45 2.53 6.61
CA GLU A 299 20.14 1.27 6.91
C GLU A 299 19.16 0.08 7.00
N HIS A 300 18.01 0.26 7.64
CA HIS A 300 16.97 -0.75 7.68
C HIS A 300 16.40 -1.06 6.28
N ILE A 301 16.18 -0.04 5.45
CA ILE A 301 15.76 -0.21 4.05
C ILE A 301 16.83 -0.99 3.28
N PHE A 302 18.08 -0.59 3.40
CA PHE A 302 19.22 -1.23 2.74
C PHE A 302 19.34 -2.71 3.07
N LYS A 303 19.23 -3.08 4.36
CA LYS A 303 19.22 -4.49 4.80
C LYS A 303 18.11 -5.31 4.13
N LYS A 304 16.91 -4.74 3.98
CA LYS A 304 15.80 -5.43 3.29
C LYS A 304 16.06 -5.60 1.80
N ILE A 305 16.65 -4.60 1.14
CA ILE A 305 17.00 -4.68 -0.29
C ILE A 305 18.12 -5.70 -0.53
N ILE A 306 19.14 -5.74 0.34
CA ILE A 306 20.20 -6.77 0.26
C ILE A 306 19.60 -8.17 0.44
N TYR A 307 18.69 -8.35 1.40
CA TYR A 307 17.99 -9.62 1.58
C TYR A 307 17.26 -10.04 0.31
N CYS A 308 16.58 -9.11 -0.38
CA CYS A 308 15.95 -9.41 -1.67
C CYS A 308 16.98 -9.83 -2.73
N LYS A 309 18.13 -9.15 -2.82
CA LYS A 309 19.21 -9.49 -3.74
C LYS A 309 19.78 -10.89 -3.48
N SER A 310 19.94 -11.28 -2.21
CA SER A 310 20.39 -12.62 -1.84
C SER A 310 19.45 -13.74 -2.26
N LEU A 311 18.16 -13.39 -2.49
CA LEU A 311 17.15 -14.29 -3.04
C LEU A 311 17.03 -14.22 -4.57
N ASN A 312 18.03 -13.64 -5.26
CA ASN A 312 18.02 -13.34 -6.70
C ASN A 312 16.81 -12.47 -7.14
N LYS A 313 16.27 -11.68 -6.20
CA LYS A 313 15.19 -10.74 -6.45
C LYS A 313 15.74 -9.32 -6.41
N SER A 314 16.06 -8.75 -7.56
CA SER A 314 16.59 -7.39 -7.63
C SER A 314 15.82 -6.55 -8.63
N ALA A 315 15.37 -5.38 -8.17
CA ALA A 315 14.79 -4.40 -9.05
C ALA A 315 15.84 -3.37 -9.48
N ARG A 316 15.77 -2.94 -10.73
CA ARG A 316 16.69 -1.96 -11.31
C ARG A 316 16.34 -0.52 -10.94
N GLN A 317 15.08 -0.25 -10.58
CA GLN A 317 14.55 1.07 -10.29
C GLN A 317 14.03 1.15 -8.86
N ILE A 318 14.29 2.27 -8.19
CA ILE A 318 13.75 2.58 -6.85
C ILE A 318 12.76 3.74 -7.00
N ILE A 319 11.53 3.49 -6.58
CA ILE A 319 10.48 4.51 -6.54
C ILE A 319 10.11 4.79 -5.09
N ILE A 320 10.07 6.06 -4.69
CA ILE A 320 9.70 6.45 -3.33
C ILE A 320 8.38 7.21 -3.31
N ASN A 321 7.61 7.02 -2.24
CA ASN A 321 6.37 7.74 -1.95
C ASN A 321 6.12 7.80 -0.43
N GLY A 322 4.96 8.40 -0.05
CA GLY A 322 4.60 8.63 1.36
C GLY A 322 5.16 9.94 1.89
N GLY A 323 4.48 10.53 2.87
CA GLY A 323 4.82 11.88 3.37
C GLY A 323 6.23 12.05 3.92
N GLY A 324 6.88 10.98 4.40
CA GLY A 324 8.29 11.04 4.81
C GLY A 324 9.25 11.18 3.64
N SER A 325 8.88 10.71 2.44
CA SER A 325 9.73 10.82 1.24
C SER A 325 9.82 12.25 0.69
N GLU A 326 8.92 13.12 1.11
CA GLU A 326 8.96 14.55 0.76
C GLU A 326 10.17 15.29 1.39
N LEU A 327 10.88 14.65 2.33
CA LEU A 327 12.15 15.15 2.84
C LEU A 327 13.26 14.94 1.78
N PRO A 328 13.78 16.00 1.11
CA PRO A 328 14.74 15.84 0.01
C PRO A 328 16.04 15.16 0.45
N ILE A 329 16.45 15.35 1.71
CA ILE A 329 17.61 14.67 2.29
C ILE A 329 17.45 13.15 2.30
N PHE A 330 16.24 12.63 2.52
CA PHE A 330 15.99 11.19 2.50
C PHE A 330 16.31 10.60 1.13
N LYS A 331 15.80 11.21 0.06
CA LYS A 331 16.07 10.79 -1.31
C LYS A 331 17.55 10.81 -1.65
N ARG A 332 18.26 11.93 -1.32
CA ARG A 332 19.69 12.09 -1.58
C ARG A 332 20.54 11.02 -0.86
N LYS A 333 20.29 10.80 0.43
CA LYS A 333 21.02 9.80 1.22
C LYS A 333 20.70 8.36 0.77
N LEU A 334 19.44 8.07 0.45
CA LEU A 334 19.01 6.76 -0.03
C LEU A 334 19.68 6.43 -1.37
N SER A 335 19.69 7.37 -2.33
CA SER A 335 20.34 7.20 -3.62
C SER A 335 21.85 6.93 -3.46
N LYS A 336 22.53 7.70 -2.58
CA LYS A 336 23.93 7.49 -2.25
C LYS A 336 24.20 6.13 -1.64
N LYS A 337 23.38 5.70 -0.67
CA LYS A 337 23.53 4.40 0.03
C LYS A 337 23.35 3.20 -0.92
N LEU A 338 22.35 3.29 -1.81
CA LEU A 338 22.01 2.22 -2.75
C LEU A 338 22.85 2.25 -4.03
N ASN A 339 23.61 3.33 -4.26
CA ASN A 339 24.36 3.60 -5.49
C ASN A 339 23.47 3.44 -6.75
N THR A 340 22.25 4.00 -6.69
CA THR A 340 21.29 3.93 -7.79
C THR A 340 20.39 5.17 -7.79
N SER A 341 19.77 5.46 -8.93
CA SER A 341 18.79 6.53 -9.03
C SER A 341 17.54 6.18 -8.20
N VAL A 342 17.04 7.16 -7.48
CA VAL A 342 15.80 7.08 -6.73
C VAL A 342 14.84 8.12 -7.30
N GLU A 343 13.66 7.68 -7.70
CA GLU A 343 12.64 8.53 -8.31
C GLU A 343 11.43 8.68 -7.38
N TYR A 344 10.73 9.81 -7.49
CA TYR A 344 9.40 9.92 -6.91
C TYR A 344 8.38 9.20 -7.77
N ALA A 345 7.34 8.66 -7.14
CA ALA A 345 6.21 8.11 -7.85
C ALA A 345 5.61 9.14 -8.83
N LYS A 346 5.35 8.71 -10.06
CA LYS A 346 4.76 9.54 -11.12
C LYS A 346 3.32 9.11 -11.36
N GLN A 347 2.47 10.06 -11.72
CA GLN A 347 1.09 9.76 -12.08
C GLN A 347 1.07 8.98 -13.41
N SER A 348 0.73 7.70 -13.34
CA SER A 348 0.60 6.80 -14.51
C SER A 348 -0.84 6.45 -14.84
N PHE A 349 -1.81 7.08 -14.16
CA PHE A 349 -3.21 6.73 -14.23
C PHE A 349 -4.07 7.94 -14.64
N PRO A 350 -5.03 7.81 -15.57
CA PRO A 350 -5.80 8.91 -16.07
C PRO A 350 -6.81 9.42 -15.03
N ILE A 351 -6.48 10.53 -14.38
CA ILE A 351 -7.35 11.29 -13.48
C ILE A 351 -7.75 12.55 -14.21
N LYS A 352 -9.05 12.86 -14.24
CA LYS A 352 -9.56 14.03 -14.94
C LYS A 352 -9.19 15.35 -14.25
N ASP A 353 -8.97 15.30 -12.95
CA ASP A 353 -8.66 16.47 -12.14
C ASP A 353 -7.16 16.76 -12.18
N THR A 354 -6.80 17.99 -12.56
CA THR A 354 -5.41 18.42 -12.78
C THR A 354 -4.71 18.92 -11.53
N GLU A 355 -5.33 18.83 -10.34
CA GLU A 355 -4.66 19.21 -9.09
C GLU A 355 -3.50 18.25 -8.77
N PHE A 356 -2.30 18.68 -9.07
CA PHE A 356 -1.04 17.94 -8.84
C PHE A 356 -0.93 17.30 -7.44
N ASN A 357 -1.50 17.94 -6.43
CA ASN A 357 -1.43 17.47 -5.04
C ASN A 357 -2.30 16.24 -4.74
N ILE A 358 -3.36 15.97 -5.51
CA ILE A 358 -4.26 14.83 -5.26
C ILE A 358 -3.54 13.51 -5.44
N PHE A 359 -2.67 13.40 -6.44
CA PHE A 359 -1.93 12.16 -6.70
C PHE A 359 -1.10 11.74 -5.50
N HIS A 360 -0.28 12.65 -4.97
CA HIS A 360 0.60 12.35 -3.83
C HIS A 360 -0.18 12.17 -2.52
N ASP A 361 -1.16 13.03 -2.27
CA ASP A 361 -1.93 12.99 -1.04
C ASP A 361 -2.83 11.77 -0.93
N TYR A 362 -3.46 11.34 -2.02
CA TYR A 362 -4.45 10.25 -2.03
C TYR A 362 -3.96 8.99 -2.77
N MET A 363 -2.66 8.81 -2.89
CA MET A 363 -2.05 7.72 -3.66
C MET A 363 -2.61 6.34 -3.31
N ALA A 364 -2.79 6.02 -2.01
CA ALA A 364 -3.37 4.74 -1.59
C ALA A 364 -4.82 4.58 -2.08
N CYS A 365 -5.64 5.61 -1.95
CA CYS A 365 -7.03 5.59 -2.43
C CYS A 365 -7.08 5.43 -3.96
N LEU A 366 -6.24 6.17 -4.70
CA LEU A 366 -6.16 6.06 -6.16
C LEU A 366 -5.62 4.71 -6.62
N GLY A 367 -4.65 4.14 -5.90
CA GLY A 367 -4.16 2.79 -6.17
C GLY A 367 -5.21 1.72 -5.94
N ILE A 368 -6.02 1.86 -4.88
CA ILE A 368 -7.19 1.00 -4.63
C ILE A 368 -8.22 1.17 -5.76
N ALA A 369 -8.47 2.40 -6.20
CA ALA A 369 -9.34 2.66 -7.36
C ALA A 369 -8.87 1.94 -8.61
N LYS A 370 -7.56 2.03 -8.91
CA LYS A 370 -6.95 1.30 -10.03
C LYS A 370 -7.18 -0.21 -9.92
N LEU A 371 -7.02 -0.79 -8.73
CA LEU A 371 -7.28 -2.22 -8.50
C LEU A 371 -8.76 -2.61 -8.60
N ILE A 372 -9.68 -1.70 -8.31
CA ILE A 372 -11.13 -1.93 -8.43
C ILE A 372 -11.58 -1.83 -9.88
N PHE A 373 -11.24 -0.74 -10.57
CA PHE A 373 -11.70 -0.47 -11.94
C PHE A 373 -10.90 -1.25 -12.98
N PHE A 374 -9.61 -1.47 -12.74
CA PHE A 374 -8.69 -2.23 -13.60
C PHE A 374 -8.04 -3.36 -12.78
N PRO A 375 -8.79 -4.42 -12.49
CA PRO A 375 -8.31 -5.50 -11.64
C PRO A 375 -7.02 -6.13 -12.17
N ASN A 376 -6.08 -6.38 -11.28
CA ASN A 376 -4.87 -7.12 -11.63
C ASN A 376 -5.27 -8.51 -12.13
N LYS A 377 -4.86 -8.86 -13.37
CA LYS A 377 -5.14 -10.14 -14.01
C LYS A 377 -4.60 -11.35 -13.22
N ASP A 378 -3.56 -11.13 -12.43
CA ASP A 378 -2.92 -12.16 -11.61
C ASP A 378 -3.64 -12.37 -10.26
N GLU A 379 -4.61 -11.53 -9.90
CA GLU A 379 -5.35 -11.69 -8.65
C GLU A 379 -6.42 -12.78 -8.76
N ILE A 380 -6.33 -13.78 -7.88
CA ILE A 380 -7.24 -14.93 -7.86
C ILE A 380 -8.55 -14.52 -7.18
N LYS A 381 -9.57 -14.28 -8.00
CA LYS A 381 -10.87 -13.68 -7.62
C LYS A 381 -11.78 -14.57 -6.76
N SER A 382 -11.51 -15.87 -6.66
CA SER A 382 -12.34 -16.82 -5.90
C SER A 382 -12.40 -16.53 -4.38
N PHE A 383 -11.51 -15.66 -3.87
CA PHE A 383 -11.47 -15.25 -2.47
C PHE A 383 -12.26 -13.99 -2.14
N VAL A 384 -12.73 -13.27 -3.15
CA VAL A 384 -13.66 -12.17 -2.95
C VAL A 384 -15.04 -12.79 -2.66
N LYS A 385 -15.49 -12.78 -1.40
CA LYS A 385 -16.83 -13.27 -1.03
C LYS A 385 -17.88 -12.69 -1.96
N LYS A 386 -18.60 -13.54 -2.68
CA LYS A 386 -19.88 -13.18 -3.32
C LYS A 386 -20.86 -12.77 -2.22
N LYS A 387 -20.94 -11.48 -1.87
CA LYS A 387 -22.16 -10.95 -1.28
C LYS A 387 -23.17 -10.86 -2.41
N SER A 388 -24.33 -11.52 -2.25
CA SER A 388 -25.47 -11.42 -3.14
C SER A 388 -25.87 -9.94 -3.27
N GLY A 389 -25.65 -9.36 -4.42
CA GLY A 389 -25.92 -7.97 -4.72
C GLY A 389 -25.36 -7.59 -6.09
N PHE A 390 -25.60 -6.37 -6.52
CA PHE A 390 -25.23 -5.79 -7.81
C PHE A 390 -23.81 -6.13 -8.29
N PHE A 391 -22.84 -6.22 -7.36
CA PHE A 391 -21.46 -6.64 -7.63
C PHE A 391 -21.29 -8.09 -8.14
N SER A 392 -22.28 -8.99 -7.92
CA SER A 392 -22.18 -10.37 -8.41
C SER A 392 -22.28 -10.47 -9.93
N LYS A 393 -23.01 -9.55 -10.58
CA LYS A 393 -23.13 -9.47 -12.06
C LYS A 393 -21.83 -9.01 -12.71
N PHE A 394 -21.08 -8.14 -12.02
CA PHE A 394 -19.80 -7.62 -12.52
C PHE A 394 -18.72 -8.71 -12.62
N TYR A 395 -18.63 -9.58 -11.61
CA TYR A 395 -17.67 -10.70 -11.64
C TYR A 395 -18.02 -11.80 -12.65
N SER A 396 -19.29 -11.94 -13.02
CA SER A 396 -19.71 -12.93 -14.02
C SER A 396 -19.39 -12.53 -15.45
N LEU A 397 -19.27 -11.22 -15.75
CA LEU A 397 -18.93 -10.71 -17.07
C LEU A 397 -17.45 -10.95 -17.44
N PHE A 398 -16.55 -10.95 -16.46
CA PHE A 398 -15.12 -11.21 -16.66
C PHE A 398 -14.71 -12.70 -16.64
N LEU A 399 -15.66 -13.59 -16.30
CA LEU A 399 -15.44 -15.04 -16.37
C LEU A 399 -15.79 -15.61 -17.76
N LYS A 400 -16.30 -14.79 -18.68
CA LYS A 400 -16.72 -15.21 -20.03
C LYS A 400 -15.76 -14.79 -21.15
N SER A 401 -14.64 -14.11 -20.83
CA SER A 401 -13.56 -13.84 -21.80
C SER A 401 -12.32 -14.65 -21.50
#